data_383662faf8c580239bb209039ba288c3
#
_entry.id   383662faf8c580239bb209039ba288c3
#
_cell.length_a   1.000
_cell.length_b   1.000
_cell.length_c   1.000
_cell.angle_alpha   90.00
_cell.angle_beta   90.00
_cell.angle_gamma   90.00
#
_symmetry.space_group_name_H-M   'P 1'
#
loop_
_entity.id
_entity.type
_entity.pdbx_description
1 polymer ?
#
loop_
_entity_poly.entity_id
_entity_poly.type
_entity_poly.pdbx_seq_one_letter_code
_entity_poly.pdbx_strand_id
1 'polypeptide(L)'
;YDQYKTGSYVNTAMYMGTNSTSYYFSVANGNISRFFDEMYLNTPWDYHYSSLDGRTILDRLASVKYFAVKRNGYGYIPYGYDEEAASTKKYRIYEDEDSLPLGYTYDSWISREKYEKLSVTEKQQALLQGAVVENSSLPETQLSFDDKKADFTLEAGKGCKIKDGKIIVTKKNAKISIGYRGEPKSEVYLIAKNLDFSAYSPREQVSDKKWNSLTEYEKNQILYEDDNWRYWKESKESAVEVSLGSVDKTIRIFTDKYNGYSGRHNFLLNMGYKNYSAGTMTLTFSMPGEYTFDDLYLVCQPMESVEKQTEKLGKESLENVSMETNKIIGDIEVSSDKFLAFSIPYSAGFRAYVDGKKVDLIKANSMYMGIELKKGKHEIVLTYCTPYIVPGLILTATGLLLFLLIAVSYRKPKKSGERGKQKK
;
A
#
# COMPACT_ATOMS: atom_id res chain seq x y z
N TYR A 1 6.99 4.07 11.57
CA TYR A 1 5.72 4.66 11.97
C TYR A 1 4.74 4.74 10.81
N ASP A 2 3.46 4.84 11.10
CA ASP A 2 2.40 5.20 10.16
C ASP A 2 1.68 6.49 10.60
N GLN A 3 0.78 7.03 9.79
CA GLN A 3 0.16 8.34 10.05
C GLN A 3 -1.22 8.49 9.38
N TYR A 4 -2.08 9.32 9.98
CA TYR A 4 -3.38 9.64 9.43
C TYR A 4 -3.57 11.16 9.30
N LYS A 5 -3.82 11.63 8.06
CA LYS A 5 -4.12 13.04 7.72
C LYS A 5 -3.17 14.07 8.37
N THR A 6 -1.90 13.72 8.61
CA THR A 6 -0.94 14.63 9.25
C THR A 6 -0.57 15.80 8.34
N GLY A 7 -0.67 15.62 7.02
CA GLY A 7 -0.21 16.59 6.02
C GLY A 7 1.32 16.74 6.00
N SER A 8 2.04 15.75 6.57
CA SER A 8 3.49 15.68 6.42
C SER A 8 3.84 15.27 4.98
N TYR A 9 5.00 15.71 4.53
CA TYR A 9 5.50 15.30 3.22
C TYR A 9 5.86 13.82 3.24
N VAL A 10 5.67 13.15 2.10
CA VAL A 10 6.24 11.83 1.87
C VAL A 10 7.76 11.89 2.04
N ASN A 11 8.36 10.78 2.43
CA ASN A 11 9.81 10.69 2.73
C ASN A 11 10.28 11.53 3.95
N THR A 12 9.38 12.07 4.76
CA THR A 12 9.76 12.77 6.00
C THR A 12 10.61 11.88 6.91
N ALA A 13 10.33 10.58 6.95
CA ALA A 13 11.09 9.61 7.72
C ALA A 13 12.58 9.59 7.36
N MET A 14 12.93 9.76 6.09
CA MET A 14 14.34 9.81 5.64
C MET A 14 15.11 10.97 6.28
N TYR A 15 14.46 12.15 6.42
CA TYR A 15 15.08 13.30 7.08
C TYR A 15 15.19 13.13 8.59
N MET A 16 14.27 12.34 9.17
CA MET A 16 14.24 12.07 10.61
C MET A 16 15.14 10.89 11.02
N GLY A 17 15.71 10.16 10.07
CA GLY A 17 16.45 8.94 10.35
C GLY A 17 15.59 7.81 10.92
N THR A 18 14.30 7.75 10.53
CA THR A 18 13.32 6.76 10.99
C THR A 18 12.73 6.01 9.80
N ASN A 19 12.00 4.92 10.07
CA ASN A 19 11.29 4.14 9.06
C ASN A 19 9.80 4.49 9.06
N SER A 20 9.17 4.51 7.89
CA SER A 20 7.74 4.79 7.71
C SER A 20 7.13 3.97 6.58
N THR A 21 5.83 3.74 6.68
CA THR A 21 5.00 3.20 5.59
C THR A 21 4.72 4.22 4.49
N SER A 22 5.04 5.51 4.74
CA SER A 22 4.75 6.63 3.85
C SER A 22 6.01 7.05 3.10
N TYR A 23 6.06 6.76 1.79
CA TYR A 23 7.22 7.11 0.98
C TYR A 23 6.88 7.32 -0.50
N TYR A 24 7.73 8.09 -1.17
CA TYR A 24 7.74 8.26 -2.62
C TYR A 24 9.08 7.79 -3.18
N PHE A 25 9.03 6.93 -4.17
CA PHE A 25 10.21 6.46 -4.86
C PHE A 25 9.88 6.11 -6.32
N SER A 26 10.44 6.87 -7.27
CA SER A 26 10.11 6.74 -8.69
C SER A 26 10.52 5.39 -9.32
N VAL A 27 11.44 4.65 -8.70
CA VAL A 27 11.78 3.27 -9.06
C VAL A 27 11.14 2.34 -8.04
N ALA A 28 9.83 2.10 -8.19
CA ALA A 28 9.06 1.31 -7.24
C ALA A 28 9.52 -0.16 -7.18
N ASN A 29 9.44 -0.73 -5.96
CA ASN A 29 9.62 -2.16 -5.76
C ASN A 29 8.32 -2.90 -6.11
N GLY A 30 8.33 -3.70 -7.19
CA GLY A 30 7.14 -4.43 -7.65
C GLY A 30 6.55 -5.42 -6.64
N ASN A 31 7.30 -5.85 -5.61
CA ASN A 31 6.75 -6.68 -4.55
C ASN A 31 5.82 -5.88 -3.64
N ILE A 32 6.13 -4.60 -3.39
CA ILE A 32 5.27 -3.70 -2.62
C ILE A 32 3.99 -3.41 -3.40
N SER A 33 4.10 -3.08 -4.70
CA SER A 33 2.91 -2.86 -5.54
C SER A 33 1.99 -4.08 -5.54
N ARG A 34 2.54 -5.29 -5.71
CA ARG A 34 1.76 -6.53 -5.64
C ARG A 34 1.06 -6.72 -4.29
N PHE A 35 1.75 -6.47 -3.19
CA PHE A 35 1.15 -6.57 -1.85
C PHE A 35 -0.01 -5.58 -1.67
N PHE A 36 0.14 -4.35 -2.16
CA PHE A 36 -0.91 -3.34 -2.12
C PHE A 36 -2.13 -3.77 -2.94
N ASP A 37 -1.93 -4.40 -4.11
CA ASP A 37 -3.01 -4.97 -4.92
C ASP A 37 -3.70 -6.16 -4.21
N GLU A 38 -2.92 -7.09 -3.67
CA GLU A 38 -3.44 -8.26 -2.96
C GLU A 38 -4.24 -7.90 -1.70
N MET A 39 -3.86 -6.81 -1.03
CA MET A 39 -4.52 -6.31 0.19
C MET A 39 -5.59 -5.26 -0.09
N TYR A 40 -5.86 -4.93 -1.36
CA TYR A 40 -6.80 -3.87 -1.75
C TYR A 40 -6.52 -2.54 -1.06
N LEU A 41 -5.24 -2.21 -0.86
CA LEU A 41 -4.83 -0.98 -0.22
C LEU A 41 -5.12 0.22 -1.11
N ASN A 42 -5.77 1.21 -0.54
CA ASN A 42 -6.22 2.41 -1.22
C ASN A 42 -5.06 3.37 -1.49
N THR A 43 -4.26 3.05 -2.50
CA THR A 43 -3.23 3.95 -3.03
C THR A 43 -3.44 4.15 -4.54
N PRO A 44 -3.44 5.40 -5.02
CA PRO A 44 -3.70 5.67 -6.43
C PRO A 44 -2.50 5.41 -7.34
N TRP A 45 -1.28 5.32 -6.80
CA TRP A 45 -0.04 5.19 -7.58
C TRP A 45 0.89 4.10 -7.06
N ASP A 46 1.65 3.48 -7.95
CA ASP A 46 2.63 2.43 -7.63
C ASP A 46 3.98 2.92 -7.11
N TYR A 47 4.17 4.22 -7.03
CA TYR A 47 5.43 4.86 -6.61
C TYR A 47 5.24 5.83 -5.44
N HIS A 48 4.02 5.98 -4.94
CA HIS A 48 3.67 6.87 -3.84
C HIS A 48 2.74 6.16 -2.86
N TYR A 49 3.29 5.72 -1.77
CA TYR A 49 2.59 4.99 -0.72
C TYR A 49 2.42 5.88 0.50
N SER A 50 1.26 5.86 1.12
CA SER A 50 0.94 6.80 2.21
C SER A 50 0.60 6.13 3.53
N SER A 51 0.30 4.83 3.56
CA SER A 51 -0.16 4.12 4.75
C SER A 51 -0.52 2.67 4.41
N LEU A 52 -0.63 1.82 5.43
CA LEU A 52 -1.27 0.50 5.36
C LEU A 52 -2.76 0.56 5.74
N ASP A 53 -3.36 1.73 5.59
CA ASP A 53 -4.76 2.03 5.87
C ASP A 53 -5.12 1.96 7.36
N GLY A 54 -4.13 1.99 8.26
CA GLY A 54 -4.31 1.82 9.70
C GLY A 54 -5.00 0.49 10.05
N ARG A 55 -4.71 -0.56 9.28
CA ARG A 55 -5.17 -1.94 9.60
C ARG A 55 -4.22 -2.53 10.61
N THR A 56 -4.68 -2.80 11.80
CA THR A 56 -3.84 -3.28 12.91
C THR A 56 -3.03 -4.51 12.52
N ILE A 57 -3.61 -5.47 11.80
CA ILE A 57 -2.90 -6.67 11.32
C ILE A 57 -1.70 -6.28 10.43
N LEU A 58 -1.91 -5.39 9.47
CA LEU A 58 -0.86 -5.01 8.52
C LEU A 58 0.21 -4.12 9.17
N ASP A 59 -0.21 -3.21 10.05
CA ASP A 59 0.70 -2.34 10.79
C ASP A 59 1.61 -3.16 11.71
N ARG A 60 1.07 -4.13 12.45
CA ARG A 60 1.87 -5.05 13.29
C ARG A 60 2.84 -5.89 12.49
N LEU A 61 2.41 -6.51 11.39
CA LEU A 61 3.27 -7.27 10.47
C LEU A 61 4.37 -6.42 9.82
N ALA A 62 4.14 -5.12 9.65
CA ALA A 62 5.11 -4.16 9.14
C ALA A 62 5.97 -3.53 10.24
N SER A 63 5.87 -4.00 11.49
CA SER A 63 6.60 -3.46 12.65
C SER A 63 6.33 -1.97 12.88
N VAL A 64 5.11 -1.52 12.66
CA VAL A 64 4.69 -0.13 12.88
C VAL A 64 4.39 0.05 14.36
N LYS A 65 5.37 0.55 15.10
CA LYS A 65 5.26 0.78 16.54
C LYS A 65 4.55 2.08 16.90
N TYR A 66 4.67 3.11 16.07
CA TYR A 66 4.14 4.43 16.36
C TYR A 66 3.18 4.91 15.28
N PHE A 67 2.09 5.56 15.72
CA PHE A 67 1.08 6.14 14.85
C PHE A 67 0.91 7.64 15.13
N ALA A 68 1.05 8.47 14.09
CA ALA A 68 1.01 9.92 14.22
C ALA A 68 -0.31 10.51 13.71
N VAL A 69 -0.93 11.40 14.50
CA VAL A 69 -2.12 12.17 14.11
C VAL A 69 -1.94 13.67 14.38
N LYS A 70 -2.69 14.52 13.70
CA LYS A 70 -2.71 15.97 14.01
C LYS A 70 -3.30 16.22 15.40
N ARG A 71 -2.66 17.09 16.19
CA ARG A 71 -3.11 17.44 17.54
C ARG A 71 -4.51 18.05 17.57
N ASN A 72 -4.83 18.93 16.63
CA ASN A 72 -6.08 19.67 16.56
C ASN A 72 -7.04 19.08 15.49
N GLY A 73 -6.81 17.85 15.04
CA GLY A 73 -7.65 17.14 14.09
C GLY A 73 -8.49 16.08 14.77
N TYR A 74 -9.66 15.80 14.25
CA TYR A 74 -10.39 14.57 14.57
C TYR A 74 -9.61 13.42 13.93
N GLY A 75 -8.58 12.92 14.64
CA GLY A 75 -7.72 11.85 14.14
C GLY A 75 -8.34 10.51 14.46
N TYR A 76 -8.43 9.64 13.46
CA TYR A 76 -8.61 8.22 13.69
C TYR A 76 -7.29 7.64 14.20
N ILE A 77 -7.38 6.89 15.28
CA ILE A 77 -6.28 6.12 15.85
C ILE A 77 -6.65 4.65 15.67
N PRO A 78 -5.81 3.82 15.03
CA PRO A 78 -6.08 2.40 14.87
C PRO A 78 -6.14 1.68 16.21
N TYR A 79 -6.71 0.48 16.22
CA TYR A 79 -6.75 -0.39 17.38
C TYR A 79 -5.32 -0.78 17.83
N GLY A 80 -5.10 -0.83 19.13
CA GLY A 80 -3.80 -1.17 19.73
C GLY A 80 -2.89 0.03 20.00
N TYR A 81 -3.13 1.19 19.40
CA TYR A 81 -2.39 2.43 19.68
C TYR A 81 -3.03 3.21 20.83
N ASP A 82 -3.01 2.65 22.02
CA ASP A 82 -3.78 3.16 23.18
C ASP A 82 -3.01 4.21 23.98
N GLU A 83 -1.67 4.19 23.95
CA GLU A 83 -0.82 5.08 24.73
C GLU A 83 -0.27 6.24 23.92
N GLU A 84 -0.46 7.48 24.42
CA GLU A 84 0.19 8.67 23.85
C GLU A 84 1.66 8.70 24.29
N ALA A 85 2.56 8.15 23.46
CA ALA A 85 4.00 8.07 23.71
C ALA A 85 4.67 9.45 23.66
N ALA A 86 4.19 10.37 22.81
CA ALA A 86 4.74 11.70 22.68
C ALA A 86 3.75 12.70 22.09
N SER A 87 3.97 13.98 22.42
CA SER A 87 3.14 15.08 21.92
C SER A 87 4.01 16.28 21.52
N THR A 88 3.67 16.89 20.41
CA THR A 88 4.28 18.12 19.92
C THR A 88 3.23 19.22 19.75
N LYS A 89 3.61 20.43 19.33
CA LYS A 89 2.65 21.51 19.02
C LYS A 89 1.69 21.11 17.88
N LYS A 90 2.11 20.21 16.96
CA LYS A 90 1.36 19.85 15.75
C LYS A 90 0.79 18.44 15.76
N TYR A 91 1.44 17.49 16.43
CA TYR A 91 1.12 16.07 16.38
C TYR A 91 1.02 15.44 17.73
N ARG A 92 0.20 14.39 17.83
CA ARG A 92 0.23 13.37 18.88
C ARG A 92 0.72 12.08 18.27
N ILE A 93 1.53 11.35 19.01
CA ILE A 93 2.15 10.09 18.58
C ILE A 93 1.71 9.04 19.60
N TYR A 94 1.09 7.99 19.10
CA TYR A 94 0.60 6.86 19.87
C TYR A 94 1.47 5.65 19.64
N GLU A 95 1.58 4.76 20.61
CA GLU A 95 2.36 3.54 20.57
C GLU A 95 1.45 2.31 20.61
N ASP A 96 1.75 1.28 19.78
CA ASP A 96 1.23 -0.08 19.90
C ASP A 96 2.31 -0.95 20.56
N GLU A 97 2.09 -1.33 21.82
CA GLU A 97 3.02 -2.19 22.57
C GLU A 97 3.09 -3.61 22.01
N ASP A 98 2.01 -4.07 21.34
CA ASP A 98 1.94 -5.37 20.69
C ASP A 98 2.52 -5.38 19.25
N SER A 99 3.14 -4.28 18.81
CA SER A 99 3.78 -4.21 17.50
C SER A 99 4.87 -5.27 17.37
N LEU A 100 4.89 -6.02 16.28
CA LEU A 100 5.93 -7.00 16.02
C LEU A 100 7.29 -6.34 15.82
N PRO A 101 8.40 -6.93 16.30
CA PRO A 101 9.75 -6.45 16.03
C PRO A 101 10.12 -6.64 14.55
N LEU A 102 11.27 -6.11 14.14
CA LEU A 102 11.75 -6.16 12.75
C LEU A 102 11.85 -7.58 12.19
N GLY A 103 12.16 -8.56 13.05
CA GLY A 103 12.17 -9.98 12.72
C GLY A 103 11.33 -10.77 13.71
N TYR A 104 10.39 -11.56 13.23
CA TYR A 104 9.47 -12.40 14.01
C TYR A 104 9.33 -13.78 13.37
N THR A 105 8.88 -14.79 14.13
CA THR A 105 8.97 -16.17 13.68
C THR A 105 7.64 -16.87 13.49
N TYR A 106 7.63 -17.78 12.52
CA TYR A 106 6.52 -18.70 12.26
C TYR A 106 6.93 -20.14 12.54
N ASP A 107 5.99 -20.92 13.09
CA ASP A 107 6.11 -22.37 13.29
C ASP A 107 5.73 -23.17 12.05
N SER A 108 5.03 -22.55 11.12
CA SER A 108 4.41 -23.23 9.97
C SER A 108 4.33 -22.29 8.76
N TRP A 109 4.02 -22.86 7.61
CA TRP A 109 3.96 -22.13 6.35
C TRP A 109 2.65 -22.35 5.61
N ILE A 110 2.37 -21.47 4.66
CA ILE A 110 1.20 -21.48 3.78
C ILE A 110 1.72 -21.44 2.34
N SER A 111 1.28 -22.37 1.48
CA SER A 111 1.65 -22.33 0.07
C SER A 111 1.06 -21.09 -0.62
N ARG A 112 1.81 -20.53 -1.55
CA ARG A 112 1.37 -19.37 -2.33
C ARG A 112 0.05 -19.67 -3.06
N GLU A 113 -0.11 -20.86 -3.61
CA GLU A 113 -1.33 -21.30 -4.28
C GLU A 113 -2.56 -21.26 -3.36
N LYS A 114 -2.41 -21.75 -2.11
CA LYS A 114 -3.49 -21.75 -1.12
C LYS A 114 -3.87 -20.35 -0.69
N TYR A 115 -2.85 -19.49 -0.47
CA TYR A 115 -3.03 -18.09 -0.09
C TYR A 115 -3.74 -17.26 -1.17
N GLU A 116 -3.43 -17.45 -2.44
CA GLU A 116 -4.05 -16.70 -3.54
C GLU A 116 -5.56 -16.89 -3.66
N LYS A 117 -6.07 -18.04 -3.22
CA LYS A 117 -7.51 -18.40 -3.24
C LYS A 117 -8.32 -17.74 -2.13
N LEU A 118 -7.66 -17.15 -1.12
CA LEU A 118 -8.30 -16.50 0.01
C LEU A 118 -8.91 -15.14 -0.37
N SER A 119 -9.98 -14.76 0.33
CA SER A 119 -10.49 -13.38 0.29
C SER A 119 -9.47 -12.40 0.86
N VAL A 120 -9.65 -11.10 0.64
CA VAL A 120 -8.70 -10.08 1.12
C VAL A 120 -8.59 -10.05 2.65
N THR A 121 -9.70 -10.28 3.38
CA THR A 121 -9.70 -10.34 4.85
C THR A 121 -9.07 -11.63 5.36
N GLU A 122 -9.34 -12.77 4.73
CA GLU A 122 -8.67 -14.03 5.04
C GLU A 122 -7.17 -13.98 4.75
N LYS A 123 -6.74 -13.30 3.67
CA LYS A 123 -5.33 -13.11 3.36
C LYS A 123 -4.56 -12.40 4.49
N GLN A 124 -5.08 -11.29 5.02
CA GLN A 124 -4.41 -10.60 6.11
C GLN A 124 -4.37 -11.43 7.40
N GLN A 125 -5.44 -12.19 7.73
CA GLN A 125 -5.44 -13.11 8.87
C GLN A 125 -4.48 -14.28 8.67
N ALA A 126 -4.38 -14.82 7.45
CA ALA A 126 -3.45 -15.91 7.12
C ALA A 126 -1.99 -15.51 7.40
N LEU A 127 -1.61 -14.24 7.15
CA LEU A 127 -0.27 -13.72 7.43
C LEU A 127 0.08 -13.70 8.93
N LEU A 128 -0.89 -13.77 9.83
CA LEU A 128 -0.64 -13.96 11.26
C LEU A 128 -0.47 -15.43 11.65
N GLN A 129 -0.88 -16.39 10.79
CA GLN A 129 -0.94 -17.80 11.13
C GLN A 129 0.22 -18.62 10.57
N GLY A 130 0.81 -18.22 9.45
CA GLY A 130 1.93 -18.91 8.84
C GLY A 130 2.65 -18.08 7.79
N ALA A 131 3.92 -18.38 7.55
CA ALA A 131 4.71 -17.73 6.52
C ALA A 131 4.22 -18.13 5.12
N VAL A 132 3.84 -17.16 4.30
CA VAL A 132 3.42 -17.42 2.92
C VAL A 132 4.66 -17.47 2.03
N VAL A 133 5.02 -18.68 1.58
CA VAL A 133 6.19 -18.95 0.74
C VAL A 133 5.87 -19.97 -0.34
N GLU A 134 6.75 -20.17 -1.33
CA GLU A 134 6.57 -21.18 -2.37
C GLU A 134 6.71 -22.60 -1.83
N ASN A 135 7.66 -22.82 -0.94
CA ASN A 135 7.86 -24.09 -0.24
C ASN A 135 8.61 -23.85 1.09
N SER A 136 8.49 -24.79 2.02
CA SER A 136 9.24 -24.81 3.29
C SER A 136 9.36 -26.23 3.82
N SER A 137 10.36 -26.45 4.67
CA SER A 137 10.52 -27.69 5.43
C SER A 137 9.64 -27.78 6.68
N LEU A 138 9.01 -26.67 7.07
CA LEU A 138 8.10 -26.60 8.23
C LEU A 138 6.75 -27.29 7.93
N PRO A 139 5.94 -27.57 8.94
CA PRO A 139 4.58 -28.08 8.74
C PRO A 139 3.67 -27.03 8.06
N GLU A 140 2.72 -27.47 7.24
CA GLU A 140 1.71 -26.59 6.69
C GLU A 140 0.73 -26.08 7.76
N THR A 141 0.32 -24.83 7.62
CA THR A 141 -0.63 -24.17 8.52
C THR A 141 -2.05 -24.68 8.29
N GLN A 142 -2.73 -25.03 9.39
CA GLN A 142 -4.18 -25.19 9.40
C GLN A 142 -4.82 -23.81 9.61
N LEU A 143 -5.36 -23.24 8.53
CA LEU A 143 -5.95 -21.90 8.54
C LEU A 143 -7.31 -21.90 9.24
N SER A 144 -7.55 -20.86 10.04
CA SER A 144 -8.87 -20.56 10.62
C SER A 144 -9.14 -19.04 10.53
N PHE A 145 -10.38 -18.68 10.24
CA PHE A 145 -10.79 -17.31 10.06
C PHE A 145 -11.99 -16.99 10.94
N ASP A 146 -12.00 -15.81 11.52
CA ASP A 146 -13.06 -15.34 12.42
C ASP A 146 -13.74 -14.05 11.95
N ASP A 147 -13.35 -13.53 10.80
CA ASP A 147 -14.02 -12.40 10.18
C ASP A 147 -15.48 -12.74 9.84
N LYS A 148 -16.36 -11.76 10.01
CA LYS A 148 -17.80 -11.88 9.83
C LYS A 148 -18.31 -10.87 8.82
N LYS A 149 -19.03 -11.35 7.80
CA LYS A 149 -19.79 -10.42 6.96
C LYS A 149 -20.86 -9.75 7.79
N ALA A 150 -21.00 -8.43 7.62
CA ALA A 150 -22.04 -7.65 8.26
C ALA A 150 -23.25 -7.51 7.31
N ASP A 151 -24.44 -7.61 7.86
CA ASP A 151 -25.66 -7.25 7.14
C ASP A 151 -25.70 -5.74 6.93
N PHE A 152 -26.14 -5.26 5.77
CA PHE A 152 -26.24 -3.85 5.50
C PHE A 152 -27.37 -3.47 4.55
N THR A 153 -27.80 -2.23 4.61
CA THR A 153 -28.80 -1.61 3.74
C THR A 153 -28.23 -0.34 3.12
N LEU A 154 -28.59 -0.08 1.86
CA LEU A 154 -28.23 1.13 1.13
C LEU A 154 -29.44 2.06 1.01
N GLU A 155 -29.28 3.31 1.44
CA GLU A 155 -30.30 4.35 1.29
C GLU A 155 -29.76 5.49 0.43
N ALA A 156 -30.38 5.69 -0.74
CA ALA A 156 -29.99 6.74 -1.66
C ALA A 156 -30.54 8.11 -1.20
N GLY A 157 -29.60 9.05 -0.98
CA GLY A 157 -29.97 10.43 -0.70
C GLY A 157 -30.33 11.23 -1.98
N LYS A 158 -30.64 12.50 -1.78
CA LYS A 158 -30.99 13.39 -2.90
C LYS A 158 -29.87 13.49 -3.93
N GLY A 159 -30.18 13.15 -5.17
CA GLY A 159 -29.21 13.18 -6.27
C GLY A 159 -28.49 11.84 -6.49
N CYS A 160 -28.83 10.80 -5.73
CA CYS A 160 -28.43 9.44 -5.99
C CYS A 160 -29.63 8.54 -6.31
N LYS A 161 -29.38 7.46 -7.05
CA LYS A 161 -30.29 6.33 -7.24
C LYS A 161 -29.47 5.05 -7.25
N ILE A 162 -30.04 3.98 -6.71
CA ILE A 162 -29.47 2.63 -6.78
C ILE A 162 -30.38 1.83 -7.70
N LYS A 163 -29.82 1.33 -8.79
CA LYS A 163 -30.57 0.60 -9.81
C LYS A 163 -29.68 -0.42 -10.51
N ASP A 164 -30.14 -1.64 -10.65
CA ASP A 164 -29.48 -2.72 -11.41
C ASP A 164 -27.99 -2.93 -10.97
N GLY A 165 -27.71 -2.89 -9.65
CA GLY A 165 -26.37 -3.04 -9.10
C GLY A 165 -25.45 -1.83 -9.31
N LYS A 166 -25.97 -0.69 -9.80
CA LYS A 166 -25.23 0.55 -10.04
C LYS A 166 -25.69 1.66 -9.11
N ILE A 167 -24.78 2.57 -8.83
CA ILE A 167 -25.05 3.84 -8.17
C ILE A 167 -25.03 4.94 -9.22
N ILE A 168 -26.18 5.56 -9.44
CA ILE A 168 -26.35 6.67 -10.39
C ILE A 168 -26.34 7.98 -9.60
N VAL A 169 -25.37 8.82 -9.87
CA VAL A 169 -25.16 10.12 -9.20
C VAL A 169 -25.49 11.24 -10.19
N THR A 170 -26.46 12.06 -9.86
CA THR A 170 -26.92 13.17 -10.72
C THR A 170 -26.47 14.54 -10.24
N LYS A 171 -25.84 14.62 -9.05
CA LYS A 171 -25.35 15.86 -8.45
C LYS A 171 -24.03 15.64 -7.74
N LYS A 172 -23.14 16.60 -7.87
CA LYS A 172 -21.90 16.64 -7.08
C LYS A 172 -22.22 16.61 -5.58
N ASN A 173 -21.39 15.88 -4.82
CA ASN A 173 -21.52 15.69 -3.37
C ASN A 173 -22.84 15.03 -2.94
N ALA A 174 -23.50 14.31 -3.84
CA ALA A 174 -24.64 13.47 -3.47
C ALA A 174 -24.17 12.32 -2.56
N LYS A 175 -25.07 11.84 -1.69
CA LYS A 175 -24.74 10.92 -0.62
C LYS A 175 -25.59 9.66 -0.67
N ILE A 176 -24.97 8.55 -0.24
CA ILE A 176 -25.64 7.30 0.10
C ILE A 176 -25.31 6.98 1.54
N SER A 177 -26.32 6.55 2.30
CA SER A 177 -26.13 6.02 3.64
C SER A 177 -26.09 4.48 3.60
N ILE A 178 -25.15 3.89 4.33
CA ILE A 178 -25.02 2.45 4.54
C ILE A 178 -25.30 2.17 6.01
N GLY A 179 -26.50 1.72 6.34
CA GLY A 179 -26.80 1.18 7.65
C GLY A 179 -26.30 -0.26 7.74
N TYR A 180 -25.49 -0.60 8.76
CA TYR A 180 -24.96 -1.96 8.89
C TYR A 180 -25.19 -2.53 10.29
N ARG A 181 -25.20 -3.87 10.35
CA ARG A 181 -25.17 -4.66 11.59
C ARG A 181 -24.14 -5.77 11.43
N GLY A 182 -23.18 -5.82 12.35
CA GLY A 182 -22.08 -6.78 12.34
C GLY A 182 -21.63 -7.15 13.75
N GLU A 183 -20.38 -7.56 13.89
CA GLU A 183 -19.78 -8.02 15.13
C GLU A 183 -19.16 -6.86 15.92
N PRO A 184 -19.47 -6.70 17.24
CA PRO A 184 -18.79 -5.70 18.08
C PRO A 184 -17.34 -6.08 18.36
N LYS A 185 -16.56 -5.16 18.94
CA LYS A 185 -15.11 -5.33 19.22
C LYS A 185 -14.30 -5.76 17.99
N SER A 186 -14.63 -5.14 16.87
CA SER A 186 -14.05 -5.48 15.55
C SER A 186 -13.57 -4.22 14.83
N GLU A 187 -12.54 -4.37 14.01
CA GLU A 187 -12.32 -3.43 12.92
C GLU A 187 -13.38 -3.65 11.84
N VAL A 188 -13.96 -2.57 11.35
CA VAL A 188 -15.01 -2.62 10.33
C VAL A 188 -14.41 -2.26 8.98
N TYR A 189 -14.52 -3.16 8.02
CA TYR A 189 -14.01 -2.99 6.67
C TYR A 189 -15.15 -2.78 5.67
N LEU A 190 -15.02 -1.77 4.80
CA LEU A 190 -15.82 -1.65 3.59
C LEU A 190 -15.00 -2.15 2.41
N ILE A 191 -15.53 -3.13 1.69
CA ILE A 191 -14.87 -3.73 0.53
C ILE A 191 -15.70 -3.45 -0.72
N ALA A 192 -15.04 -2.89 -1.75
CA ALA A 192 -15.60 -2.71 -3.09
C ALA A 192 -14.72 -3.44 -4.10
N LYS A 193 -15.33 -4.33 -4.91
CA LYS A 193 -14.66 -5.07 -5.98
C LYS A 193 -15.05 -4.54 -7.34
N ASN A 194 -14.06 -4.38 -8.21
CA ASN A 194 -14.21 -3.87 -9.58
C ASN A 194 -15.01 -2.56 -9.60
N LEU A 195 -14.72 -1.65 -8.65
CA LEU A 195 -15.32 -0.33 -8.61
C LEU A 195 -14.80 0.50 -9.79
N ASP A 196 -15.72 0.93 -10.64
CA ASP A 196 -15.44 1.75 -11.81
C ASP A 196 -16.36 2.95 -11.88
N PHE A 197 -16.02 3.93 -12.69
CA PHE A 197 -16.71 5.20 -12.80
C PHE A 197 -16.81 5.67 -14.25
N SER A 198 -18.02 6.00 -14.67
CA SER A 198 -18.32 6.66 -15.94
C SER A 198 -18.95 8.02 -15.68
N ALA A 199 -18.21 9.09 -15.99
CA ALA A 199 -18.67 10.46 -15.76
C ALA A 199 -19.75 10.88 -16.75
N TYR A 200 -20.78 11.59 -16.27
CA TYR A 200 -21.75 12.25 -17.14
C TYR A 200 -21.18 13.54 -17.70
N SER A 201 -21.35 13.74 -18.98
CA SER A 201 -21.02 15.00 -19.64
C SER A 201 -21.98 16.15 -19.21
N PRO A 202 -21.63 17.40 -19.43
CA PRO A 202 -22.51 18.54 -19.16
C PRO A 202 -23.93 18.37 -19.76
N ARG A 203 -24.02 17.82 -20.97
CA ARG A 203 -25.32 17.56 -21.61
C ARG A 203 -26.10 16.44 -20.91
N GLU A 204 -25.47 15.37 -20.55
CA GLU A 204 -26.05 14.22 -19.82
C GLU A 204 -26.56 14.60 -18.42
N GLN A 205 -26.00 15.64 -17.81
CA GLN A 205 -26.44 16.16 -16.50
C GLN A 205 -27.74 17.00 -16.58
N VAL A 206 -28.17 17.36 -17.78
CA VAL A 206 -29.40 18.15 -17.99
C VAL A 206 -30.54 17.23 -18.42
N SER A 207 -31.60 17.15 -17.60
CA SER A 207 -32.78 16.35 -17.93
C SER A 207 -33.48 16.87 -19.18
N ASP A 208 -34.18 16.00 -19.95
CA ASP A 208 -34.85 16.37 -21.15
C ASP A 208 -35.92 17.45 -20.90
N LYS A 209 -36.61 17.38 -19.76
CA LYS A 209 -37.58 18.42 -19.39
C LYS A 209 -36.90 19.78 -19.24
N LYS A 210 -35.77 19.86 -18.59
CA LYS A 210 -35.00 21.10 -18.45
C LYS A 210 -34.42 21.53 -19.79
N TRP A 211 -33.85 20.63 -20.57
CA TRP A 211 -33.28 20.88 -21.89
C TRP A 211 -34.30 21.55 -22.81
N ASN A 212 -35.51 21.03 -22.85
CA ASN A 212 -36.61 21.57 -23.69
C ASN A 212 -37.11 22.96 -23.23
N SER A 213 -36.81 23.36 -21.99
CA SER A 213 -37.15 24.67 -21.45
C SER A 213 -36.06 25.72 -21.62
N LEU A 214 -34.87 25.35 -22.08
CA LEU A 214 -33.72 26.24 -22.28
C LEU A 214 -33.89 27.02 -23.60
N THR A 215 -33.31 28.24 -23.58
CA THR A 215 -33.14 29.04 -24.81
C THR A 215 -32.04 28.42 -25.69
N GLU A 216 -32.04 28.77 -26.99
CA GLU A 216 -30.98 28.28 -27.90
C GLU A 216 -29.58 28.73 -27.46
N TYR A 217 -29.45 29.90 -26.88
CA TYR A 217 -28.18 30.37 -26.32
C TYR A 217 -27.67 29.45 -25.17
N GLU A 218 -28.54 29.13 -24.20
CA GLU A 218 -28.20 28.24 -23.07
C GLU A 218 -27.87 26.83 -23.56
N LYS A 219 -28.62 26.32 -24.53
CA LYS A 219 -28.33 25.01 -25.16
C LYS A 219 -26.93 25.00 -25.80
N ASN A 220 -26.62 26.05 -26.58
CA ASN A 220 -25.35 26.17 -27.26
C ASN A 220 -24.15 26.28 -26.25
N GLN A 221 -24.33 26.94 -25.10
CA GLN A 221 -23.33 26.96 -24.04
C GLN A 221 -23.07 25.55 -23.48
N ILE A 222 -24.16 24.82 -23.19
CA ILE A 222 -24.02 23.45 -22.66
C ILE A 222 -23.37 22.52 -23.71
N LEU A 223 -23.73 22.63 -24.99
CA LEU A 223 -23.11 21.83 -26.06
C LEU A 223 -21.62 22.16 -26.24
N TYR A 224 -21.23 23.43 -26.14
CA TYR A 224 -19.84 23.83 -26.18
C TYR A 224 -19.02 23.25 -25.00
N GLU A 225 -19.60 23.27 -23.79
CA GLU A 225 -19.01 22.64 -22.62
C GLU A 225 -18.95 21.11 -22.79
N ASP A 226 -19.95 20.50 -23.39
CA ASP A 226 -20.04 19.07 -23.67
C ASP A 226 -18.94 18.58 -24.64
N ASP A 227 -18.68 19.36 -25.69
CA ASP A 227 -17.62 19.05 -26.65
C ASP A 227 -16.25 19.17 -26.01
N ASN A 228 -16.02 20.20 -25.19
CA ASN A 228 -14.80 20.31 -24.39
C ASN A 228 -14.67 19.18 -23.37
N TRP A 229 -15.77 18.79 -22.73
CA TRP A 229 -15.80 17.68 -21.78
C TRP A 229 -15.45 16.35 -22.46
N ARG A 230 -16.00 16.07 -23.63
CA ARG A 230 -15.71 14.84 -24.38
C ARG A 230 -14.24 14.71 -24.71
N TYR A 231 -13.58 15.82 -25.03
CA TYR A 231 -12.14 15.85 -25.24
C TYR A 231 -11.33 15.46 -23.99
N TRP A 232 -11.76 15.89 -22.80
CA TRP A 232 -11.06 15.67 -21.52
C TRP A 232 -11.66 14.54 -20.67
N LYS A 233 -12.77 13.96 -21.06
CA LYS A 233 -13.54 12.97 -20.26
C LYS A 233 -12.68 11.78 -19.85
N GLU A 234 -11.76 11.34 -20.68
CA GLU A 234 -10.90 10.18 -20.48
C GLU A 234 -9.76 10.44 -19.48
N SER A 235 -9.52 11.70 -19.12
CA SER A 235 -8.53 12.12 -18.12
C SER A 235 -9.15 12.51 -16.77
N LYS A 236 -10.41 12.15 -16.52
CA LYS A 236 -11.10 12.51 -15.28
C LYS A 236 -10.85 11.49 -14.18
N GLU A 237 -10.83 11.99 -12.97
CA GLU A 237 -10.86 11.19 -11.74
C GLU A 237 -12.18 11.43 -11.01
N SER A 238 -12.65 10.43 -10.27
CA SER A 238 -13.69 10.61 -9.28
C SER A 238 -13.19 10.23 -7.90
N ALA A 239 -13.75 10.85 -6.88
CA ALA A 239 -13.50 10.50 -5.50
C ALA A 239 -14.79 10.11 -4.81
N VAL A 240 -14.74 9.02 -4.05
CA VAL A 240 -15.80 8.59 -3.13
C VAL A 240 -15.25 8.72 -1.73
N GLU A 241 -15.75 9.70 -0.97
CA GLU A 241 -15.43 9.84 0.44
C GLU A 241 -16.36 8.94 1.27
N VAL A 242 -15.77 8.14 2.16
CA VAL A 242 -16.48 7.22 3.05
C VAL A 242 -16.24 7.67 4.48
N SER A 243 -17.31 7.93 5.23
CA SER A 243 -17.24 8.39 6.62
C SER A 243 -17.97 7.45 7.56
N LEU A 244 -17.34 7.14 8.71
CA LEU A 244 -17.94 6.43 9.85
C LEU A 244 -17.46 7.00 11.18
N GLY A 245 -18.27 7.82 11.84
CA GLY A 245 -17.87 8.53 13.05
C GLY A 245 -16.74 9.52 12.74
N SER A 246 -15.58 9.36 13.37
CA SER A 246 -14.38 10.20 13.15
C SER A 246 -13.48 9.73 12.01
N VAL A 247 -13.81 8.61 11.37
CA VAL A 247 -13.01 8.05 10.27
C VAL A 247 -13.56 8.55 8.94
N ASP A 248 -12.70 9.22 8.16
CA ASP A 248 -13.01 9.64 6.79
C ASP A 248 -11.90 9.16 5.87
N LYS A 249 -12.26 8.36 4.87
CA LYS A 249 -11.34 7.84 3.86
C LYS A 249 -11.85 8.14 2.47
N THR A 250 -10.95 8.28 1.51
CA THR A 250 -11.30 8.66 0.13
C THR A 250 -10.76 7.65 -0.84
N ILE A 251 -11.65 6.97 -1.57
CA ILE A 251 -11.28 6.18 -2.75
C ILE A 251 -11.15 7.15 -3.93
N ARG A 252 -10.03 7.06 -4.66
CA ARG A 252 -9.86 7.76 -5.94
C ARG A 252 -9.97 6.75 -7.07
N ILE A 253 -10.89 7.01 -7.99
CA ILE A 253 -11.13 6.17 -9.16
C ILE A 253 -10.62 6.94 -10.37
N PHE A 254 -9.64 6.38 -11.06
CA PHE A 254 -9.07 6.97 -12.26
C PHE A 254 -9.58 6.24 -13.49
N THR A 255 -9.81 6.98 -14.57
CA THR A 255 -10.04 6.38 -15.88
C THR A 255 -8.72 5.83 -16.44
N ASP A 256 -8.79 4.87 -17.34
CA ASP A 256 -7.64 4.18 -17.94
C ASP A 256 -6.65 5.09 -18.68
N LYS A 257 -7.08 6.26 -19.10
CA LYS A 257 -6.26 7.29 -19.76
C LYS A 257 -5.73 8.37 -18.82
N TYR A 258 -6.04 8.27 -17.52
CA TYR A 258 -5.50 9.21 -16.54
C TYR A 258 -4.00 8.98 -16.36
N ASN A 259 -3.23 10.07 -16.31
CA ASN A 259 -1.80 9.99 -16.05
C ASN A 259 -1.53 9.42 -14.64
N GLY A 260 -0.88 8.28 -14.59
CA GLY A 260 -0.62 7.55 -13.34
C GLY A 260 -1.70 6.52 -12.97
N TYR A 261 -2.58 6.16 -13.91
CA TYR A 261 -3.51 5.05 -13.72
C TYR A 261 -2.78 3.74 -13.38
N SER A 262 -3.16 3.12 -12.28
CA SER A 262 -2.52 1.91 -11.75
C SER A 262 -3.32 0.62 -11.98
N GLY A 263 -4.51 0.72 -12.58
CA GLY A 263 -5.41 -0.44 -12.80
C GLY A 263 -6.07 -0.97 -11.53
N ARG A 264 -6.08 -0.20 -10.44
CA ARG A 264 -6.70 -0.61 -9.19
C ARG A 264 -8.19 -0.31 -9.19
N HIS A 265 -8.99 -1.36 -9.09
CA HIS A 265 -10.44 -1.32 -9.01
C HIS A 265 -10.99 -2.00 -7.74
N ASN A 266 -10.12 -2.63 -6.96
CA ASN A 266 -10.48 -3.28 -5.71
C ASN A 266 -9.99 -2.45 -4.53
N PHE A 267 -10.87 -2.18 -3.58
CA PHE A 267 -10.60 -1.34 -2.42
C PHE A 267 -11.11 -2.00 -1.15
N LEU A 268 -10.31 -1.98 -0.10
CA LEU A 268 -10.71 -2.26 1.26
C LEU A 268 -10.34 -1.04 2.10
N LEU A 269 -11.33 -0.47 2.78
CA LEU A 269 -11.16 0.65 3.71
C LEU A 269 -11.39 0.17 5.13
N ASN A 270 -10.40 0.37 6.01
CA ASN A 270 -10.59 0.18 7.44
C ASN A 270 -11.34 1.38 8.01
N MET A 271 -12.59 1.19 8.40
CA MET A 271 -13.45 2.22 8.99
C MET A 271 -13.32 2.28 10.52
N GLY A 272 -12.27 1.67 11.05
CA GLY A 272 -11.84 1.71 12.44
C GLY A 272 -12.51 0.67 13.32
N TYR A 273 -11.90 0.51 14.50
CA TYR A 273 -12.42 -0.37 15.55
C TYR A 273 -13.70 0.16 16.15
N LYS A 274 -14.67 -0.74 16.39
CA LYS A 274 -15.97 -0.43 16.97
C LYS A 274 -16.35 -1.40 18.09
N ASN A 275 -16.72 -0.85 19.23
CA ASN A 275 -17.23 -1.62 20.36
C ASN A 275 -18.72 -2.01 20.22
N TYR A 276 -19.39 -1.52 19.18
CA TYR A 276 -20.81 -1.72 18.93
C TYR A 276 -21.03 -2.49 17.62
N SER A 277 -22.17 -3.17 17.53
CA SER A 277 -22.51 -4.06 16.42
C SER A 277 -23.25 -3.38 15.26
N ALA A 278 -23.65 -2.12 15.37
CA ALA A 278 -24.42 -1.44 14.34
C ALA A 278 -23.98 0.01 14.18
N GLY A 279 -24.01 0.51 12.95
CA GLY A 279 -23.64 1.88 12.64
C GLY A 279 -24.14 2.33 11.28
N THR A 280 -23.87 3.59 10.95
CA THR A 280 -24.21 4.15 9.63
C THR A 280 -22.98 4.81 9.04
N MET A 281 -22.58 4.34 7.85
CA MET A 281 -21.57 4.98 7.00
C MET A 281 -22.23 5.91 6.00
N THR A 282 -21.48 6.91 5.56
CA THR A 282 -21.91 7.81 4.48
C THR A 282 -20.89 7.75 3.35
N LEU A 283 -21.37 7.48 2.13
CA LEU A 283 -20.60 7.62 0.90
C LEU A 283 -20.95 8.96 0.27
N THR A 284 -19.95 9.80 -0.04
CA THR A 284 -20.14 11.09 -0.71
C THR A 284 -19.39 11.08 -2.04
N PHE A 285 -20.10 11.32 -3.14
CA PHE A 285 -19.59 11.20 -4.50
C PHE A 285 -19.18 12.58 -5.04
N SER A 286 -17.93 12.71 -5.46
CA SER A 286 -17.38 13.97 -5.94
C SER A 286 -17.90 14.41 -7.31
N MET A 287 -18.37 13.46 -8.13
CA MET A 287 -18.80 13.74 -9.51
C MET A 287 -20.11 13.03 -9.87
N PRO A 288 -20.95 13.67 -10.72
CA PRO A 288 -22.07 13.00 -11.39
C PRO A 288 -21.58 11.95 -12.37
N GLY A 289 -22.29 10.82 -12.42
CA GLY A 289 -21.95 9.70 -13.29
C GLY A 289 -22.52 8.38 -12.78
N GLU A 290 -22.12 7.31 -13.41
CA GLU A 290 -22.44 5.94 -13.00
C GLU A 290 -21.23 5.33 -12.29
N TYR A 291 -21.46 4.77 -11.11
CA TYR A 291 -20.49 3.98 -10.36
C TYR A 291 -20.94 2.52 -10.39
N THR A 292 -20.09 1.66 -10.90
CA THR A 292 -20.36 0.22 -11.05
C THR A 292 -19.39 -0.57 -10.19
N PHE A 293 -19.80 -1.71 -9.68
CA PHE A 293 -18.99 -2.63 -8.92
C PHE A 293 -19.56 -4.03 -9.04
N ASP A 294 -18.70 -5.04 -8.96
CA ASP A 294 -19.14 -6.45 -8.95
C ASP A 294 -19.69 -6.84 -7.58
N ASP A 295 -19.07 -6.32 -6.51
CA ASP A 295 -19.47 -6.61 -5.14
C ASP A 295 -19.15 -5.43 -4.22
N LEU A 296 -20.07 -5.15 -3.30
CA LEU A 296 -19.91 -4.17 -2.22
C LEU A 296 -20.41 -4.82 -0.94
N TYR A 297 -19.52 -4.98 0.04
CA TYR A 297 -19.88 -5.62 1.29
C TYR A 297 -19.04 -5.11 2.46
N LEU A 298 -19.51 -5.42 3.67
CA LEU A 298 -18.82 -5.09 4.90
C LEU A 298 -18.39 -6.36 5.63
N VAL A 299 -17.22 -6.24 6.27
CA VAL A 299 -16.66 -7.30 7.12
C VAL A 299 -16.27 -6.70 8.45
N CYS A 300 -16.60 -7.40 9.53
CA CYS A 300 -16.12 -7.13 10.87
C CYS A 300 -15.01 -8.12 11.19
N GLN A 301 -13.81 -7.61 11.53
CA GLN A 301 -12.67 -8.40 11.98
C GLN A 301 -12.55 -8.31 13.49
N PRO A 302 -12.91 -9.36 14.26
CA PRO A 302 -12.68 -9.39 15.69
C PRO A 302 -11.20 -9.27 16.05
N MET A 303 -10.88 -8.47 17.08
CA MET A 303 -9.49 -8.18 17.39
C MET A 303 -8.86 -9.14 18.41
N GLU A 304 -9.65 -9.89 19.15
CA GLU A 304 -9.15 -10.82 20.20
C GLU A 304 -8.22 -11.92 19.62
N SER A 305 -8.56 -12.46 18.46
CA SER A 305 -7.70 -13.46 17.79
C SER A 305 -6.43 -12.84 17.22
N VAL A 306 -6.51 -11.59 16.76
CA VAL A 306 -5.36 -10.82 16.25
C VAL A 306 -4.33 -10.62 17.35
N GLU A 307 -4.75 -10.23 18.56
CA GLU A 307 -3.86 -10.09 19.72
C GLU A 307 -3.13 -11.39 20.03
N LYS A 308 -3.87 -12.50 20.19
CA LYS A 308 -3.29 -13.81 20.50
C LYS A 308 -2.28 -14.29 19.43
N GLN A 309 -2.59 -14.06 18.17
CA GLN A 309 -1.72 -14.47 17.06
C GLN A 309 -0.48 -13.58 16.98
N THR A 310 -0.62 -12.27 17.20
CA THR A 310 0.52 -11.33 17.24
C THR A 310 1.47 -11.66 18.39
N GLU A 311 0.94 -11.88 19.60
CA GLU A 311 1.74 -12.31 20.76
C GLU A 311 2.55 -13.59 20.45
N LYS A 312 1.91 -14.57 19.81
CA LYS A 312 2.59 -15.80 19.41
C LYS A 312 3.75 -15.55 18.43
N LEU A 313 3.57 -14.69 17.42
CA LEU A 313 4.59 -14.36 16.44
C LEU A 313 5.77 -13.58 17.05
N GLY A 314 5.50 -12.70 18.01
CA GLY A 314 6.52 -11.89 18.69
C GLY A 314 7.31 -12.62 19.76
N LYS A 315 6.88 -13.82 20.17
CA LYS A 315 7.47 -14.54 21.31
C LYS A 315 8.92 -14.93 21.12
N GLU A 316 9.30 -15.37 19.92
CA GLU A 316 10.68 -15.65 19.53
C GLU A 316 11.01 -14.74 18.35
N SER A 317 11.73 -13.66 18.63
CA SER A 317 11.93 -12.57 17.70
C SER A 317 13.37 -12.09 17.67
N LEU A 318 13.72 -11.30 16.66
CA LEU A 318 15.05 -10.74 16.51
C LEU A 318 15.27 -9.65 17.57
N GLU A 319 16.30 -9.82 18.38
CA GLU A 319 16.68 -8.94 19.47
C GLU A 319 18.02 -8.23 19.18
N ASN A 320 18.38 -7.24 20.01
CA ASN A 320 19.62 -6.47 19.91
C ASN A 320 19.90 -5.91 18.50
N VAL A 321 18.83 -5.46 17.82
CA VAL A 321 18.93 -5.06 16.43
C VAL A 321 19.74 -3.78 16.27
N SER A 322 20.84 -3.87 15.51
CA SER A 322 21.63 -2.73 15.05
C SER A 322 21.42 -2.52 13.55
N MET A 323 21.07 -1.30 13.16
CA MET A 323 20.83 -0.93 11.76
C MET A 323 21.84 0.12 11.30
N GLU A 324 22.68 -0.28 10.34
CA GLU A 324 23.59 0.61 9.61
C GLU A 324 23.06 0.83 8.19
N THR A 325 23.70 1.68 7.41
CA THR A 325 23.27 2.01 6.03
C THR A 325 23.05 0.77 5.14
N ASN A 326 23.96 -0.22 5.22
CA ASN A 326 23.94 -1.39 4.34
C ASN A 326 23.96 -2.72 5.12
N LYS A 327 23.75 -2.68 6.43
CA LYS A 327 23.89 -3.85 7.28
C LYS A 327 22.92 -3.79 8.45
N ILE A 328 22.28 -4.92 8.71
CA ILE A 328 21.43 -5.13 9.88
C ILE A 328 21.98 -6.34 10.61
N ILE A 329 22.17 -6.24 11.92
CA ILE A 329 22.63 -7.30 12.78
C ILE A 329 21.61 -7.47 13.90
N GLY A 330 21.38 -8.70 14.31
CA GLY A 330 20.56 -9.01 15.49
C GLY A 330 20.78 -10.45 15.92
N ASP A 331 20.33 -10.76 17.13
CA ASP A 331 20.40 -12.08 17.74
C ASP A 331 19.00 -12.68 17.84
N ILE A 332 18.90 -13.99 17.77
CA ILE A 332 17.66 -14.72 18.00
C ILE A 332 17.92 -16.07 18.65
N GLU A 333 17.04 -16.47 19.57
CA GLU A 333 17.01 -17.83 20.10
C GLU A 333 15.68 -18.49 19.75
N VAL A 334 15.71 -19.62 19.04
CA VAL A 334 14.51 -20.37 18.64
C VAL A 334 14.48 -21.75 19.28
N SER A 335 13.32 -22.10 19.84
CA SER A 335 13.11 -23.35 20.57
C SER A 335 12.93 -24.59 19.68
N SER A 336 12.62 -24.36 18.40
CA SER A 336 12.45 -25.35 17.34
C SER A 336 12.86 -24.76 15.98
N ASP A 337 12.82 -25.54 14.93
CA ASP A 337 12.98 -25.02 13.57
C ASP A 337 11.86 -24.01 13.27
N LYS A 338 12.21 -22.85 12.72
CA LYS A 338 11.32 -21.73 12.47
C LYS A 338 11.57 -21.09 11.10
N PHE A 339 10.59 -20.33 10.65
CA PHE A 339 10.78 -19.35 9.58
C PHE A 339 10.87 -17.96 10.20
N LEU A 340 12.02 -17.29 10.11
CA LEU A 340 12.20 -15.91 10.54
C LEU A 340 11.84 -14.97 9.39
N ALA A 341 10.74 -14.25 9.53
CA ALA A 341 10.33 -13.21 8.60
C ALA A 341 10.86 -11.84 9.05
N PHE A 342 11.25 -11.02 8.09
CA PHE A 342 11.64 -9.63 8.33
C PHE A 342 10.59 -8.69 7.74
N SER A 343 10.18 -7.68 8.49
CA SER A 343 9.28 -6.62 8.02
C SER A 343 9.98 -5.65 7.04
N ILE A 344 10.83 -6.19 6.18
CA ILE A 344 11.60 -5.48 5.16
C ILE A 344 11.17 -6.01 3.79
N PRO A 345 10.80 -5.13 2.85
CA PRO A 345 10.45 -5.56 1.51
C PRO A 345 11.60 -6.28 0.81
N TYR A 346 11.27 -7.41 0.17
CA TYR A 346 12.25 -8.20 -0.57
C TYR A 346 12.91 -7.40 -1.69
N SER A 347 14.24 -7.47 -1.75
CA SER A 347 15.03 -6.97 -2.87
C SER A 347 16.18 -7.92 -3.16
N ALA A 348 16.48 -8.14 -4.43
CA ALA A 348 17.60 -9.00 -4.87
C ALA A 348 18.99 -8.49 -4.42
N GLY A 349 19.06 -7.27 -3.85
CA GLY A 349 20.28 -6.70 -3.29
C GLY A 349 20.64 -7.23 -1.89
N PHE A 350 19.69 -7.80 -1.17
CA PHE A 350 19.94 -8.36 0.15
C PHE A 350 20.68 -9.71 0.12
N ARG A 351 21.48 -9.94 1.13
CA ARG A 351 22.15 -11.22 1.44
C ARG A 351 21.97 -11.48 2.94
N ALA A 352 21.67 -12.73 3.29
CA ALA A 352 21.50 -13.16 4.67
C ALA A 352 22.63 -14.10 5.09
N TYR A 353 23.05 -13.96 6.35
CA TYR A 353 24.03 -14.83 7.01
C TYR A 353 23.48 -15.21 8.37
N VAL A 354 23.64 -16.49 8.72
CA VAL A 354 23.36 -17.06 10.03
C VAL A 354 24.65 -17.61 10.56
N ASP A 355 25.11 -17.14 11.71
CA ASP A 355 26.36 -17.52 12.35
C ASP A 355 27.57 -17.42 11.39
N GLY A 356 27.61 -16.33 10.63
CA GLY A 356 28.64 -16.04 9.63
C GLY A 356 28.54 -16.86 8.33
N LYS A 357 27.62 -17.81 8.22
CA LYS A 357 27.39 -18.61 7.00
C LYS A 357 26.28 -18.02 6.17
N LYS A 358 26.54 -17.85 4.85
CA LYS A 358 25.53 -17.38 3.92
C LYS A 358 24.37 -18.39 3.80
N VAL A 359 23.14 -17.89 3.89
CA VAL A 359 21.89 -18.66 3.70
C VAL A 359 21.02 -18.07 2.60
N ASP A 360 20.08 -18.86 2.11
CA ASP A 360 19.13 -18.40 1.11
C ASP A 360 18.10 -17.46 1.74
N LEU A 361 17.94 -16.29 1.12
CA LEU A 361 16.92 -15.31 1.48
C LEU A 361 15.69 -15.56 0.64
N ILE A 362 14.59 -15.90 1.30
CA ILE A 362 13.34 -16.33 0.69
C ILE A 362 12.36 -15.14 0.64
N LYS A 363 11.68 -14.96 -0.49
CA LYS A 363 10.56 -14.03 -0.56
C LYS A 363 9.37 -14.61 0.20
N ALA A 364 8.84 -13.86 1.15
CA ALA A 364 7.75 -14.28 2.02
C ALA A 364 6.64 -13.23 2.11
N ASN A 365 5.44 -13.66 2.48
CA ASN A 365 4.31 -12.77 2.80
C ASN A 365 4.07 -11.71 1.71
N SER A 366 4.15 -12.11 0.44
CA SER A 366 4.00 -11.31 -0.77
C SER A 366 5.09 -10.25 -0.98
N MET A 367 5.37 -9.37 -0.03
CA MET A 367 6.37 -8.31 -0.21
C MET A 367 7.61 -8.46 0.66
N TYR A 368 7.55 -9.25 1.74
CA TYR A 368 8.61 -9.36 2.72
C TYR A 368 9.67 -10.41 2.35
N MET A 369 10.66 -10.57 3.19
CA MET A 369 11.70 -11.59 3.05
C MET A 369 11.90 -12.34 4.37
N GLY A 370 12.49 -13.53 4.30
CA GLY A 370 12.80 -14.33 5.48
C GLY A 370 13.79 -15.41 5.20
N ILE A 371 14.12 -16.16 6.24
CA ILE A 371 15.05 -17.30 6.23
C ILE A 371 14.50 -18.44 7.09
N GLU A 372 14.84 -19.67 6.77
CA GLU A 372 14.63 -20.81 7.67
C GLU A 372 15.74 -20.88 8.69
N LEU A 373 15.38 -21.09 9.96
CA LEU A 373 16.29 -21.27 11.08
C LEU A 373 16.14 -22.66 11.68
N LYS A 374 17.24 -23.26 12.06
CA LYS A 374 17.27 -24.45 12.92
C LYS A 374 17.13 -24.03 14.37
N LYS A 375 16.69 -24.96 15.23
CA LYS A 375 16.67 -24.75 16.68
C LYS A 375 18.03 -24.29 17.19
N GLY A 376 18.06 -23.22 18.01
CA GLY A 376 19.28 -22.75 18.65
C GLY A 376 19.36 -21.23 18.80
N LYS A 377 20.52 -20.75 19.20
CA LYS A 377 20.89 -19.33 19.23
C LYS A 377 21.64 -18.98 17.97
N HIS A 378 21.28 -17.86 17.35
CA HIS A 378 21.86 -17.45 16.08
C HIS A 378 22.15 -15.94 16.06
N GLU A 379 23.29 -15.59 15.46
CA GLU A 379 23.54 -14.22 14.98
C GLU A 379 23.05 -14.11 13.54
N ILE A 380 22.19 -13.13 13.29
CA ILE A 380 21.62 -12.85 11.97
C ILE A 380 22.25 -11.59 11.42
N VAL A 381 22.80 -11.67 10.21
CA VAL A 381 23.36 -10.52 9.51
C VAL A 381 22.72 -10.41 8.14
N LEU A 382 22.04 -9.28 7.89
CA LEU A 382 21.57 -8.90 6.57
C LEU A 382 22.49 -7.82 5.99
N THR A 383 22.93 -8.00 4.75
CA THR A 383 23.72 -6.97 4.04
C THR A 383 23.01 -6.59 2.76
N TYR A 384 23.13 -5.32 2.35
CA TYR A 384 22.52 -4.82 1.14
C TYR A 384 23.54 -4.21 0.18
N CYS A 385 23.43 -4.58 -1.09
CA CYS A 385 24.14 -3.94 -2.18
C CYS A 385 23.14 -3.73 -3.34
N THR A 386 23.06 -2.51 -3.84
CA THR A 386 22.14 -2.19 -4.95
C THR A 386 22.42 -3.13 -6.14
N PRO A 387 21.38 -3.83 -6.65
CA PRO A 387 21.52 -4.71 -7.79
C PRO A 387 22.15 -4.00 -8.99
N TYR A 388 23.06 -4.70 -9.69
CA TYR A 388 23.75 -4.22 -10.90
C TYR A 388 24.66 -3.01 -10.73
N ILE A 389 24.88 -2.47 -9.53
CA ILE A 389 25.80 -1.32 -9.35
C ILE A 389 27.24 -1.69 -9.73
N VAL A 390 27.71 -2.87 -9.34
CA VAL A 390 29.08 -3.34 -9.67
C VAL A 390 29.27 -3.55 -11.17
N PRO A 391 28.41 -4.31 -11.88
CA PRO A 391 28.47 -4.39 -13.34
C PRO A 391 28.40 -3.02 -14.03
N GLY A 392 27.53 -2.12 -13.57
CA GLY A 392 27.42 -0.77 -14.09
C GLY A 392 28.72 0.05 -13.95
N LEU A 393 29.36 -0.04 -12.80
CA LEU A 393 30.67 0.61 -12.56
C LEU A 393 31.76 0.05 -13.49
N ILE A 394 31.79 -1.28 -13.68
CA ILE A 394 32.75 -1.93 -14.60
C ILE A 394 32.52 -1.44 -16.01
N LEU A 395 31.28 -1.41 -16.48
CA LEU A 395 30.94 -0.92 -17.84
C LEU A 395 31.32 0.55 -18.01
N THR A 396 31.07 1.39 -17.02
CA THR A 396 31.45 2.80 -17.00
C THR A 396 32.96 2.98 -17.08
N ALA A 397 33.70 2.25 -16.24
CA ALA A 397 35.17 2.30 -16.24
C ALA A 397 35.74 1.82 -17.58
N THR A 398 35.21 0.74 -18.16
CA THR A 398 35.61 0.22 -19.49
C THR A 398 35.30 1.25 -20.58
N GLY A 399 34.12 1.88 -20.57
CA GLY A 399 33.75 2.93 -21.53
C GLY A 399 34.68 4.16 -21.46
N LEU A 400 35.03 4.58 -20.25
CA LEU A 400 35.98 5.68 -20.04
C LEU A 400 37.38 5.31 -20.54
N LEU A 401 37.87 4.10 -20.29
CA LEU A 401 39.16 3.63 -20.82
C LEU A 401 39.17 3.61 -22.34
N LEU A 402 38.15 3.08 -23.00
CA LEU A 402 38.02 3.09 -24.46
C LEU A 402 37.98 4.52 -25.00
N PHE A 403 37.22 5.39 -24.37
CA PHE A 403 37.19 6.80 -24.76
C PHE A 403 38.59 7.46 -24.70
N LEU A 404 39.31 7.25 -23.59
CA LEU A 404 40.67 7.77 -23.44
C LEU A 404 41.63 7.21 -24.50
N LEU A 405 41.58 5.93 -24.80
CA LEU A 405 42.38 5.28 -25.86
C LEU A 405 42.11 5.91 -27.24
N ILE A 406 40.84 6.12 -27.58
CA ILE A 406 40.43 6.78 -28.81
C ILE A 406 40.94 8.23 -28.81
N ALA A 407 40.72 9.01 -27.75
CA ALA A 407 41.15 10.40 -27.68
C ALA A 407 42.67 10.56 -27.82
N VAL A 408 43.46 9.67 -27.23
CA VAL A 408 44.92 9.64 -27.38
C VAL A 408 45.32 9.24 -28.81
N SER A 409 44.64 8.28 -29.43
CA SER A 409 44.90 7.87 -30.82
C SER A 409 44.64 8.99 -31.81
N TYR A 410 43.63 9.82 -31.58
CA TYR A 410 43.35 11.00 -32.42
C TYR A 410 44.33 12.16 -32.20
N ARG A 411 45.07 12.20 -31.08
CA ARG A 411 46.08 13.23 -30.78
C ARG A 411 47.46 12.96 -31.39
N LYS A 412 47.66 11.90 -32.20
CA LYS A 412 48.93 11.70 -32.89
C LYS A 412 49.20 12.88 -33.82
N PRO A 413 50.39 13.55 -33.73
CA PRO A 413 50.67 14.72 -34.51
C PRO A 413 50.71 14.35 -35.99
N LYS A 414 50.07 15.17 -36.87
CA LYS A 414 50.31 15.12 -38.30
C LYS A 414 51.83 15.27 -38.51
N LYS A 415 52.49 14.25 -39.05
CA LYS A 415 53.87 14.37 -39.51
C LYS A 415 53.91 15.55 -40.45
N SER A 416 54.77 16.55 -40.15
CA SER A 416 55.09 17.63 -41.04
C SER A 416 55.76 17.04 -42.27
N GLY A 417 55.00 16.82 -43.34
CA GLY A 417 55.50 16.37 -44.63
C GLY A 417 56.06 17.57 -45.37
N GLU A 418 57.33 17.47 -45.72
CA GLU A 418 58.03 18.02 -46.85
C GLU A 418 57.84 19.50 -47.23
N ARG A 419 58.74 20.32 -46.71
CA ARG A 419 59.08 21.55 -47.40
C ARG A 419 59.74 21.17 -48.77
N GLY A 420 59.00 21.28 -49.85
CA GLY A 420 59.55 21.19 -51.20
C GLY A 420 60.66 22.23 -51.40
N LYS A 421 61.87 21.77 -51.72
CA LYS A 421 62.94 22.58 -52.24
C LYS A 421 62.50 23.06 -53.62
N GLN A 422 62.14 24.32 -53.78
CA GLN A 422 62.29 24.96 -55.12
C GLN A 422 63.73 25.33 -55.31
N LYS A 423 64.39 24.67 -56.32
CA LYS A 423 65.58 25.14 -56.97
C LYS A 423 65.15 25.93 -58.20
N LYS A 424 65.70 27.14 -58.31
CA LYS A 424 65.98 28.00 -59.48
C LYS A 424 65.17 27.78 -60.74
#